data_2a266551cd3a4a5a7665eadfc5f09703
#
_entry.id   2a266551cd3a4a5a7665eadfc5f09703
#
_cell.length_a   1.000
_cell.length_b   1.000
_cell.length_c   1.000
_cell.angle_alpha   90.00
_cell.angle_beta   90.00
_cell.angle_gamma   90.00
#
_symmetry.space_group_name_H-M   'P 1'
#
loop_
_entity.id
_entity.type
_entity.pdbx_description
1 polymer ?
#
loop_
_entity_poly.entity_id
_entity_poly.type
_entity_poly.pdbx_seq_one_letter_code
_entity_poly.pdbx_strand_id
1 'polypeptide(L)'
;VLLDRTEGLRKIRQNREELLRYTALIGFIAVLSAYVLAWMAARRIKTIIRKTEEVGKGNLEVEFPPAGYDEIGILSDSLNRMAHGLKEREEMKGELLAAEEIQKRLLPDKLPNHPGDAAEFGAFYKAMAGVGGDYYDFIELSKNEVALCVGDVSNHGVGPAIVMSLFRAQVRSILRKGERDLRRILSELNEYLYSDTPDHIFVTFFIAIYDRPTAKMRYVSAGHVKPLLYDASEKKIRELPAGGLPIGMDENSFFETTIEPRSFQMDVGDVFFQYTDGLDEARSPQGTMYGKERLAKTIVSNAEVSPSEIIRAIVDDLDGHTGKSVGSSGFSELSDDIAMIAMKRKS
;
A
#
# COMPACT_ATOMS: atom_id res chain seq x y z
N VAL A 1 54.93 80.86 -40.59
CA VAL A 1 55.02 80.05 -39.31
C VAL A 1 53.73 80.08 -38.52
N LEU A 2 52.90 81.16 -38.57
CA LEU A 2 51.62 81.24 -37.78
C LEU A 2 50.42 80.58 -38.51
N LEU A 3 50.40 80.52 -39.88
CA LEU A 3 49.38 79.87 -40.67
C LEU A 3 49.40 78.33 -40.56
N ASP A 4 50.56 77.76 -40.39
CA ASP A 4 50.74 76.29 -40.25
C ASP A 4 50.26 75.72 -38.89
N ARG A 5 50.35 76.51 -37.82
CA ARG A 5 49.79 76.12 -36.49
C ARG A 5 48.26 76.09 -36.42
N THR A 6 47.58 76.97 -37.16
CA THR A 6 46.11 77.02 -37.19
C THR A 6 45.51 75.88 -37.97
N GLU A 7 46.13 75.46 -39.04
CA GLU A 7 45.71 74.31 -39.85
C GLU A 7 45.93 72.97 -39.08
N GLY A 8 47.06 72.83 -38.37
CA GLY A 8 47.31 71.70 -37.52
C GLY A 8 46.29 71.58 -36.38
N LEU A 9 45.95 72.69 -35.74
CA LEU A 9 44.92 72.70 -34.66
C LEU A 9 43.52 72.39 -35.21
N ARG A 10 43.16 72.77 -36.43
CA ARG A 10 41.88 72.39 -37.07
C ARG A 10 41.85 70.88 -37.38
N LYS A 11 42.88 70.28 -37.93
CA LYS A 11 42.98 68.86 -38.14
C LYS A 11 42.89 68.03 -36.86
N ILE A 12 43.54 68.50 -35.80
CA ILE A 12 43.47 67.83 -34.47
C ILE A 12 42.01 67.94 -33.91
N ARG A 13 41.35 69.07 -34.04
CA ARG A 13 39.93 69.20 -33.66
C ARG A 13 38.99 68.29 -34.47
N GLN A 14 39.15 68.25 -35.77
CA GLN A 14 38.36 67.40 -36.68
C GLN A 14 38.57 65.90 -36.30
N ASN A 15 39.80 65.51 -36.19
CA ASN A 15 40.11 64.10 -35.81
C ASN A 15 39.52 63.76 -34.38
N ARG A 16 39.56 64.68 -33.45
CA ARG A 16 38.96 64.53 -32.15
C ARG A 16 37.45 64.40 -32.19
N GLU A 17 36.76 65.23 -33.00
CA GLU A 17 35.34 65.13 -33.19
C GLU A 17 34.90 63.85 -33.87
N GLU A 18 35.64 63.37 -34.87
CA GLU A 18 35.42 62.08 -35.53
C GLU A 18 35.66 60.93 -34.53
N LEU A 19 36.73 60.99 -33.79
CA LEU A 19 37.01 59.95 -32.76
C LEU A 19 35.90 59.88 -31.70
N LEU A 20 35.40 61.04 -31.24
CA LEU A 20 34.25 61.12 -30.31
C LEU A 20 32.97 60.54 -30.90
N ARG A 21 32.68 60.80 -32.21
CA ARG A 21 31.53 60.21 -32.90
C ARG A 21 31.63 58.71 -33.01
N TYR A 22 32.82 58.17 -33.40
CA TYR A 22 33.02 56.72 -33.46
C TYR A 22 32.93 56.07 -32.09
N THR A 23 33.53 56.70 -31.04
CA THR A 23 33.41 56.19 -29.69
C THR A 23 31.97 56.17 -29.18
N ALA A 24 31.19 57.24 -29.45
CA ALA A 24 29.80 57.31 -29.10
C ALA A 24 28.96 56.25 -29.88
N LEU A 25 29.25 56.03 -31.16
CA LEU A 25 28.56 55.03 -31.99
C LEU A 25 28.86 53.60 -31.46
N ILE A 26 30.11 53.31 -31.17
CA ILE A 26 30.53 52.00 -30.60
C ILE A 26 29.87 51.77 -29.22
N GLY A 27 29.85 52.82 -28.38
CA GLY A 27 29.18 52.76 -27.06
C GLY A 27 27.68 52.50 -27.21
N PHE A 28 27.02 53.19 -28.13
CA PHE A 28 25.61 52.97 -28.42
C PHE A 28 25.31 51.53 -28.87
N ILE A 29 26.09 51.01 -29.81
CA ILE A 29 25.95 49.62 -30.31
C ILE A 29 26.19 48.63 -29.17
N ALA A 30 27.20 48.84 -28.32
CA ALA A 30 27.47 47.97 -27.17
C ALA A 30 26.31 47.95 -26.18
N VAL A 31 25.73 49.10 -25.83
CA VAL A 31 24.58 49.19 -24.92
C VAL A 31 23.33 48.55 -25.56
N LEU A 32 23.08 48.80 -26.85
CA LEU A 32 21.95 48.20 -27.56
C LEU A 32 22.08 46.66 -27.62
N SER A 33 23.29 46.15 -27.91
CA SER A 33 23.57 44.71 -27.91
C SER A 33 23.36 44.08 -26.56
N ALA A 34 23.86 44.72 -25.48
CA ALA A 34 23.66 44.26 -24.09
C ALA A 34 22.17 44.23 -23.72
N TYR A 35 21.41 45.26 -24.10
CA TYR A 35 19.98 45.31 -23.88
C TYR A 35 19.22 44.18 -24.59
N VAL A 36 19.51 43.93 -25.85
CA VAL A 36 18.91 42.84 -26.62
C VAL A 36 19.21 41.49 -26.03
N LEU A 37 20.46 41.24 -25.65
CA LEU A 37 20.86 39.98 -24.98
C LEU A 37 20.16 39.79 -23.65
N ALA A 38 20.13 40.83 -22.81
CA ALA A 38 19.42 40.77 -21.53
C ALA A 38 17.90 40.53 -21.72
N TRP A 39 17.30 41.17 -22.72
CA TRP A 39 15.88 40.97 -23.03
C TRP A 39 15.58 39.55 -23.51
N MET A 40 16.44 38.98 -24.36
CA MET A 40 16.31 37.58 -24.83
C MET A 40 16.42 36.59 -23.67
N ALA A 41 17.40 36.74 -22.78
CA ALA A 41 17.55 35.91 -21.60
C ALA A 41 16.36 36.01 -20.63
N ALA A 42 15.93 37.24 -20.34
CA ALA A 42 14.76 37.47 -19.48
C ALA A 42 13.46 36.84 -20.05
N ARG A 43 13.28 36.89 -21.36
CA ARG A 43 12.13 36.28 -22.03
C ARG A 43 12.12 34.75 -21.88
N ARG A 44 13.30 34.10 -22.02
CA ARG A 44 13.44 32.63 -21.84
C ARG A 44 13.11 32.25 -20.38
N ILE A 45 13.66 32.95 -19.41
CA ILE A 45 13.40 32.71 -17.98
C ILE A 45 11.92 32.87 -17.65
N LYS A 46 11.25 33.93 -18.13
CA LYS A 46 9.81 34.11 -17.92
C LYS A 46 8.98 32.94 -18.48
N THR A 47 9.38 32.37 -19.61
CA THR A 47 8.71 31.20 -20.20
C THR A 47 8.87 29.97 -19.29
N ILE A 48 10.06 29.75 -18.74
CA ILE A 48 10.33 28.65 -17.80
C ILE A 48 9.47 28.81 -16.53
N ILE A 49 9.47 30.01 -15.93
CA ILE A 49 8.67 30.28 -14.72
C ILE A 49 7.19 29.97 -14.96
N ARG A 50 6.59 30.47 -16.05
CA ARG A 50 5.19 30.20 -16.39
C ARG A 50 4.91 28.70 -16.54
N LYS A 51 5.78 27.98 -17.25
CA LYS A 51 5.62 26.52 -17.44
C LYS A 51 5.79 25.74 -16.15
N THR A 52 6.68 26.16 -15.25
CA THR A 52 6.83 25.56 -13.92
C THR A 52 5.57 25.78 -13.07
N GLU A 53 4.91 26.96 -13.20
CA GLU A 53 3.62 27.19 -12.54
C GLU A 53 2.51 26.29 -13.09
N GLU A 54 2.52 26.00 -14.39
CA GLU A 54 1.59 25.05 -15.01
C GLU A 54 1.79 23.64 -14.47
N VAL A 55 3.06 23.17 -14.35
CA VAL A 55 3.39 21.90 -13.70
C VAL A 55 2.89 21.87 -12.24
N GLY A 56 3.09 22.96 -11.50
CA GLY A 56 2.60 23.11 -10.13
C GLY A 56 1.07 23.08 -10.00
N LYS A 57 0.34 23.36 -11.06
CA LYS A 57 -1.13 23.24 -11.14
C LYS A 57 -1.61 21.87 -11.63
N GLY A 58 -0.68 20.93 -11.83
CA GLY A 58 -1.00 19.55 -12.26
C GLY A 58 -0.96 19.31 -13.77
N ASN A 59 -0.61 20.32 -14.60
CA ASN A 59 -0.38 20.08 -16.01
C ASN A 59 1.04 19.51 -16.22
N LEU A 60 1.14 18.19 -16.31
CA LEU A 60 2.41 17.48 -16.49
C LEU A 60 2.80 17.28 -17.97
N GLU A 61 1.94 17.69 -18.90
CA GLU A 61 2.23 17.63 -20.36
C GLU A 61 3.00 18.84 -20.89
N VAL A 62 3.52 19.65 -19.99
CA VAL A 62 4.27 20.86 -20.32
C VAL A 62 5.66 20.49 -20.83
N GLU A 63 6.00 20.91 -22.05
CA GLU A 63 7.36 20.85 -22.59
C GLU A 63 8.08 22.19 -22.39
N PHE A 64 9.20 22.19 -21.67
CA PHE A 64 10.07 23.35 -21.56
C PHE A 64 10.83 23.60 -22.86
N PRO A 65 11.25 24.84 -23.17
CA PRO A 65 11.95 25.17 -24.41
C PRO A 65 13.17 24.25 -24.62
N PRO A 66 13.47 23.89 -25.88
CA PRO A 66 14.57 22.97 -26.14
C PRO A 66 15.90 23.51 -25.61
N ALA A 67 16.76 22.57 -25.21
CA ALA A 67 18.08 22.87 -24.66
C ALA A 67 18.91 23.78 -25.61
N GLY A 68 19.32 24.92 -25.09
CA GLY A 68 20.44 25.66 -25.65
C GLY A 68 21.76 25.11 -25.10
N TYR A 69 22.88 25.58 -25.62
CA TYR A 69 24.21 25.21 -25.08
C TYR A 69 24.60 26.07 -23.87
N ASP A 70 23.63 26.79 -23.29
CA ASP A 70 23.79 27.68 -22.13
C ASP A 70 23.18 27.05 -20.84
N GLU A 71 23.36 27.68 -19.70
CA GLU A 71 22.85 27.24 -18.40
C GLU A 71 21.32 27.18 -18.37
N ILE A 72 20.65 28.02 -19.16
CA ILE A 72 19.18 28.04 -19.29
C ILE A 72 18.72 26.77 -20.03
N GLY A 73 19.48 26.32 -21.01
CA GLY A 73 19.25 25.07 -21.72
C GLY A 73 19.37 23.85 -20.80
N ILE A 74 20.42 23.80 -19.98
CA ILE A 74 20.62 22.73 -19.00
C ILE A 74 19.47 22.70 -17.98
N LEU A 75 19.02 23.88 -17.55
CA LEU A 75 17.85 24.01 -16.65
C LEU A 75 16.56 23.48 -17.32
N SER A 76 16.31 23.85 -18.59
CA SER A 76 15.14 23.37 -19.33
C SER A 76 15.11 21.84 -19.44
N ASP A 77 16.25 21.22 -19.74
CA ASP A 77 16.36 19.76 -19.79
C ASP A 77 16.11 19.09 -18.45
N SER A 78 16.61 19.68 -17.38
CA SER A 78 16.40 19.17 -16.02
C SER A 78 14.93 19.25 -15.64
N LEU A 79 14.25 20.33 -16.00
CA LEU A 79 12.82 20.53 -15.78
C LEU A 79 11.97 19.57 -16.64
N ASN A 80 12.37 19.32 -17.89
CA ASN A 80 11.69 18.32 -18.74
C ASN A 80 11.78 16.91 -18.13
N ARG A 81 12.98 16.50 -17.68
CA ARG A 81 13.14 15.21 -16.98
C ARG A 81 12.30 15.13 -15.71
N MET A 82 12.23 16.21 -14.93
CA MET A 82 11.40 16.27 -13.73
C MET A 82 9.91 16.16 -14.07
N ALA A 83 9.41 16.89 -15.06
CA ALA A 83 8.01 16.84 -15.49
C ALA A 83 7.63 15.44 -15.98
N HIS A 84 8.50 14.80 -16.78
CA HIS A 84 8.31 13.42 -17.23
C HIS A 84 8.26 12.43 -16.06
N GLY A 85 9.19 12.50 -15.11
CA GLY A 85 9.17 11.63 -13.94
C GLY A 85 7.97 11.85 -13.01
N LEU A 86 7.43 13.09 -12.95
CA LEU A 86 6.17 13.36 -12.23
C LEU A 86 4.97 12.76 -12.97
N LYS A 87 4.95 12.84 -14.32
CA LYS A 87 3.88 12.24 -15.14
C LYS A 87 3.86 10.71 -14.97
N GLU A 88 5.00 10.05 -15.09
CA GLU A 88 5.11 8.60 -14.87
C GLU A 88 4.62 8.17 -13.48
N ARG A 89 4.95 8.95 -12.44
CA ARG A 89 4.48 8.67 -11.07
C ARG A 89 2.97 8.82 -10.92
N GLU A 90 2.36 9.82 -11.58
CA GLU A 90 0.91 10.02 -11.51
C GLU A 90 0.16 8.94 -12.30
N GLU A 91 0.67 8.52 -13.46
CA GLU A 91 0.14 7.38 -14.22
C GLU A 91 0.22 6.08 -13.41
N MET A 92 1.38 5.78 -12.82
CA MET A 92 1.57 4.60 -11.96
C MET A 92 0.64 4.62 -10.74
N LYS A 93 0.42 5.79 -10.13
CA LYS A 93 -0.52 5.94 -9.02
C LYS A 93 -1.96 5.67 -9.47
N GLY A 94 -2.35 6.11 -10.68
CA GLY A 94 -3.65 5.81 -11.26
C GLY A 94 -3.86 4.31 -11.49
N GLU A 95 -2.84 3.60 -11.98
CA GLU A 95 -2.88 2.13 -12.15
C GLU A 95 -2.99 1.41 -10.80
N LEU A 96 -2.26 1.86 -9.78
CA LEU A 96 -2.37 1.29 -8.43
C LEU A 96 -3.76 1.48 -7.82
N LEU A 97 -4.38 2.65 -7.99
CA LEU A 97 -5.75 2.89 -7.52
C LEU A 97 -6.77 1.98 -8.22
N ALA A 98 -6.60 1.74 -9.52
CA ALA A 98 -7.43 0.80 -10.26
C ALA A 98 -7.25 -0.64 -9.75
N ALA A 99 -6.02 -1.05 -9.47
CA ALA A 99 -5.72 -2.36 -8.89
C ALA A 99 -6.30 -2.50 -7.47
N GLU A 100 -6.25 -1.45 -6.63
CA GLU A 100 -6.89 -1.40 -5.32
C GLU A 100 -8.40 -1.62 -5.41
N GLU A 101 -9.07 -0.96 -6.36
CA GLU A 101 -10.53 -1.13 -6.56
C GLU A 101 -10.87 -2.57 -6.96
N ILE A 102 -10.06 -3.18 -7.84
CA ILE A 102 -10.25 -4.59 -8.23
C ILE A 102 -10.04 -5.49 -7.01
N GLN A 103 -8.97 -5.31 -6.24
CA GLN A 103 -8.67 -6.13 -5.08
C GLN A 103 -9.76 -6.03 -4.01
N LYS A 104 -10.27 -4.82 -3.72
CA LYS A 104 -11.40 -4.62 -2.81
C LYS A 104 -12.64 -5.43 -3.20
N ARG A 105 -12.91 -5.56 -4.50
CA ARG A 105 -14.03 -6.39 -5.00
C ARG A 105 -13.77 -7.91 -4.88
N LEU A 106 -12.51 -8.32 -4.72
CA LEU A 106 -12.19 -9.73 -4.46
C LEU A 106 -12.44 -10.11 -2.99
N LEU A 107 -12.30 -9.19 -2.04
CA LEU A 107 -12.61 -9.44 -0.64
C LEU A 107 -14.14 -9.55 -0.41
N PRO A 108 -14.59 -10.21 0.65
CA PRO A 108 -16.03 -10.37 0.93
C PRO A 108 -16.74 -9.02 1.15
N ASP A 109 -17.69 -8.69 0.29
CA ASP A 109 -18.57 -7.51 0.46
C ASP A 109 -19.55 -7.68 1.60
N LYS A 110 -19.91 -8.92 1.93
CA LYS A 110 -20.92 -9.27 2.93
C LYS A 110 -20.39 -10.36 3.85
N LEU A 111 -20.61 -10.14 5.13
CA LEU A 111 -20.37 -11.15 6.14
C LEU A 111 -21.52 -12.19 6.10
N PRO A 112 -21.27 -13.48 6.44
CA PRO A 112 -22.29 -14.52 6.44
C PRO A 112 -23.19 -14.45 7.68
N ASN A 113 -23.71 -13.25 7.97
CA ASN A 113 -24.62 -12.96 9.09
C ASN A 113 -26.06 -13.10 8.60
N HIS A 114 -26.75 -14.16 9.02
CA HIS A 114 -28.15 -14.34 8.71
C HIS A 114 -29.02 -14.08 9.96
N PRO A 115 -30.25 -13.55 9.79
CA PRO A 115 -31.18 -13.40 10.90
C PRO A 115 -31.46 -14.74 11.56
N GLY A 116 -31.25 -14.81 12.88
CA GLY A 116 -31.48 -16.02 13.66
C GLY A 116 -30.32 -17.00 13.73
N ASP A 117 -29.15 -16.68 13.09
CA ASP A 117 -27.95 -17.49 13.22
C ASP A 117 -27.40 -17.47 14.65
N ALA A 118 -26.92 -18.62 15.09
CA ALA A 118 -26.24 -18.79 16.38
C ALA A 118 -24.81 -18.20 16.37
N ALA A 119 -24.30 -17.77 15.23
CA ALA A 119 -22.99 -17.14 15.09
C ALA A 119 -23.08 -15.81 14.38
N GLU A 120 -22.24 -14.87 14.79
CA GLU A 120 -22.07 -13.55 14.17
C GLU A 120 -20.62 -13.34 13.79
N PHE A 121 -20.39 -12.63 12.68
CA PHE A 121 -19.06 -12.44 12.10
C PHE A 121 -18.75 -10.96 11.96
N GLY A 122 -17.48 -10.61 12.04
CA GLY A 122 -16.93 -9.30 11.77
C GLY A 122 -15.61 -9.43 11.01
N ALA A 123 -15.24 -8.43 10.23
CA ALA A 123 -13.97 -8.37 9.53
C ALA A 123 -13.49 -6.95 9.32
N PHE A 124 -12.17 -6.80 9.16
CA PHE A 124 -11.52 -5.57 8.75
C PHE A 124 -10.33 -5.90 7.86
N TYR A 125 -10.10 -5.04 6.88
CA TYR A 125 -8.95 -5.12 5.98
C TYR A 125 -8.42 -3.73 5.66
N LYS A 126 -7.12 -3.58 5.68
CA LYS A 126 -6.43 -2.36 5.27
C LYS A 126 -5.09 -2.70 4.64
N ALA A 127 -4.95 -2.38 3.35
CA ALA A 127 -3.66 -2.49 2.66
C ALA A 127 -2.77 -1.29 3.00
N MET A 128 -1.46 -1.53 3.18
CA MET A 128 -0.44 -0.53 3.43
C MET A 128 -0.24 0.39 2.21
N ALA A 129 -0.13 -0.17 1.03
CA ALA A 129 0.28 0.52 -0.20
C ALA A 129 -0.80 0.56 -1.30
N GLY A 130 -2.08 0.58 -0.93
CA GLY A 130 -3.20 0.55 -1.88
C GLY A 130 -3.60 -0.88 -2.27
N VAL A 131 -2.63 -1.75 -2.60
CA VAL A 131 -2.82 -3.19 -2.81
C VAL A 131 -1.95 -3.96 -1.83
N GLY A 132 -2.44 -5.09 -1.30
CA GLY A 132 -1.78 -5.86 -0.26
C GLY A 132 -1.71 -7.36 -0.52
N GLY A 133 -0.79 -8.03 0.20
CA GLY A 133 -0.62 -9.48 0.23
C GLY A 133 -1.62 -10.18 1.14
N ASP A 134 -2.21 -9.47 2.09
CA ASP A 134 -3.15 -10.02 3.05
C ASP A 134 -4.45 -10.50 2.39
N TYR A 135 -4.95 -11.59 2.93
CA TYR A 135 -6.18 -12.24 2.50
C TYR A 135 -7.07 -12.59 3.67
N TYR A 136 -8.36 -12.31 3.57
CA TYR A 136 -9.37 -12.92 4.41
C TYR A 136 -10.60 -13.30 3.59
N ASP A 137 -11.31 -14.33 4.04
CA ASP A 137 -12.55 -14.74 3.37
C ASP A 137 -13.50 -15.45 4.34
N PHE A 138 -14.80 -15.32 4.02
CA PHE A 138 -15.88 -16.15 4.56
C PHE A 138 -16.55 -16.85 3.40
N ILE A 139 -16.51 -18.17 3.37
CA ILE A 139 -17.05 -18.96 2.28
C ILE A 139 -18.14 -19.86 2.82
N GLU A 140 -19.40 -19.58 2.47
CA GLU A 140 -20.50 -20.46 2.82
C GLU A 140 -20.40 -21.74 2.00
N LEU A 141 -20.11 -22.85 2.68
CA LEU A 141 -19.93 -24.16 2.09
C LEU A 141 -21.27 -24.91 1.97
N SER A 142 -22.17 -24.61 2.87
CA SER A 142 -23.56 -25.11 2.94
C SER A 142 -24.38 -24.20 3.87
N LYS A 143 -25.65 -24.53 4.07
CA LYS A 143 -26.46 -23.84 5.11
C LYS A 143 -25.89 -23.98 6.52
N ASN A 144 -25.15 -25.06 6.77
CA ASN A 144 -24.64 -25.43 8.09
C ASN A 144 -23.15 -25.11 8.27
N GLU A 145 -22.38 -24.97 7.19
CA GLU A 145 -20.93 -24.81 7.28
C GLU A 145 -20.46 -23.53 6.64
N VAL A 146 -19.56 -22.85 7.29
CA VAL A 146 -18.83 -21.69 6.77
C VAL A 146 -17.33 -21.88 6.98
N ALA A 147 -16.55 -21.64 5.92
CA ALA A 147 -15.10 -21.57 6.02
C ALA A 147 -14.67 -20.13 6.34
N LEU A 148 -13.73 -20.01 7.27
CA LEU A 148 -13.05 -18.78 7.66
C LEU A 148 -11.60 -18.91 7.20
N CYS A 149 -11.11 -17.94 6.44
CA CYS A 149 -9.76 -17.95 5.89
C CYS A 149 -9.05 -16.65 6.26
N VAL A 150 -7.78 -16.72 6.67
CA VAL A 150 -6.88 -15.58 6.79
C VAL A 150 -5.51 -16.02 6.28
N GLY A 151 -4.85 -15.19 5.52
CA GLY A 151 -3.53 -15.48 5.00
C GLY A 151 -2.75 -14.20 4.72
N ASP A 152 -1.45 -14.36 4.61
CA ASP A 152 -0.54 -13.29 4.29
C ASP A 152 0.55 -13.81 3.34
N VAL A 153 0.72 -13.11 2.22
CA VAL A 153 1.74 -13.41 1.20
C VAL A 153 3.03 -12.69 1.56
N SER A 154 4.11 -13.41 1.63
CA SER A 154 5.44 -12.84 1.93
C SER A 154 5.77 -11.63 1.06
N ASN A 155 6.35 -10.59 1.65
CA ASN A 155 6.61 -9.28 1.07
C ASN A 155 5.32 -8.44 0.83
N HIS A 156 5.45 -7.22 0.32
CA HIS A 156 4.35 -6.29 0.11
C HIS A 156 4.36 -5.68 -1.30
N GLY A 157 3.23 -5.11 -1.70
CA GLY A 157 3.06 -4.43 -2.98
C GLY A 157 2.37 -5.27 -4.05
N VAL A 158 2.53 -4.90 -5.32
CA VAL A 158 1.76 -5.45 -6.45
C VAL A 158 1.98 -6.95 -6.67
N GLY A 159 3.23 -7.43 -6.54
CA GLY A 159 3.56 -8.84 -6.71
C GLY A 159 2.78 -9.74 -5.74
N PRO A 160 2.91 -9.57 -4.42
CA PRO A 160 2.10 -10.25 -3.41
C PRO A 160 0.60 -10.11 -3.61
N ALA A 161 0.09 -8.95 -4.02
CA ALA A 161 -1.33 -8.75 -4.29
C ALA A 161 -1.85 -9.62 -5.45
N ILE A 162 -1.03 -9.88 -6.48
CA ILE A 162 -1.37 -10.81 -7.57
C ILE A 162 -1.39 -12.24 -7.05
N VAL A 163 -0.36 -12.65 -6.28
CA VAL A 163 -0.30 -14.00 -5.69
C VAL A 163 -1.49 -14.22 -4.76
N MET A 164 -1.84 -13.27 -3.91
CA MET A 164 -3.03 -13.32 -3.05
C MET A 164 -4.31 -13.56 -3.87
N SER A 165 -4.47 -12.85 -4.99
CA SER A 165 -5.65 -12.98 -5.84
C SER A 165 -5.77 -14.38 -6.47
N LEU A 166 -4.66 -14.93 -6.93
CA LEU A 166 -4.58 -16.30 -7.45
C LEU A 166 -4.82 -17.34 -6.34
N PHE A 167 -4.17 -17.17 -5.19
CA PHE A 167 -4.32 -18.02 -4.02
C PHE A 167 -5.78 -18.08 -3.56
N ARG A 168 -6.44 -16.92 -3.41
CA ARG A 168 -7.87 -16.83 -3.12
C ARG A 168 -8.73 -17.60 -4.14
N ALA A 169 -8.44 -17.47 -5.43
CA ALA A 169 -9.18 -18.18 -6.46
C ALA A 169 -9.07 -19.69 -6.30
N GLN A 170 -7.89 -20.21 -5.95
CA GLN A 170 -7.65 -21.63 -5.68
C GLN A 170 -8.37 -22.09 -4.41
N VAL A 171 -8.26 -21.38 -3.30
CA VAL A 171 -8.99 -21.68 -2.05
C VAL A 171 -10.49 -21.86 -2.35
N ARG A 172 -11.09 -20.88 -3.04
CA ARG A 172 -12.51 -20.92 -3.41
C ARG A 172 -12.83 -22.07 -4.38
N SER A 173 -11.93 -22.37 -5.31
CA SER A 173 -12.11 -23.48 -6.26
C SER A 173 -12.16 -24.83 -5.55
N ILE A 174 -11.20 -25.10 -4.65
CA ILE A 174 -11.10 -26.35 -3.89
C ILE A 174 -12.34 -26.53 -3.00
N LEU A 175 -12.71 -25.49 -2.25
CA LEU A 175 -13.88 -25.56 -1.37
C LEU A 175 -15.20 -25.72 -2.12
N ARG A 176 -15.37 -25.09 -3.30
CA ARG A 176 -16.55 -25.24 -4.16
C ARG A 176 -16.68 -26.62 -4.78
N LYS A 177 -15.56 -27.33 -5.02
CA LYS A 177 -15.58 -28.75 -5.46
C LYS A 177 -16.07 -29.71 -4.36
N GLY A 178 -16.26 -29.21 -3.14
CA GLY A 178 -16.77 -29.98 -2.02
C GLY A 178 -15.71 -30.56 -1.10
N GLU A 179 -14.42 -30.21 -1.28
CA GLU A 179 -13.38 -30.68 -0.35
C GLU A 179 -13.60 -30.09 1.05
N ARG A 180 -13.44 -30.92 2.08
CA ARG A 180 -13.62 -30.57 3.51
C ARG A 180 -12.50 -31.10 4.39
N ASP A 181 -11.61 -31.90 3.83
CA ASP A 181 -10.41 -32.34 4.52
C ASP A 181 -9.38 -31.21 4.51
N LEU A 182 -9.15 -30.61 5.69
CA LEU A 182 -8.26 -29.47 5.84
C LEU A 182 -6.82 -29.78 5.43
N ARG A 183 -6.34 -31.02 5.62
CA ARG A 183 -5.03 -31.44 5.17
C ARG A 183 -4.92 -31.45 3.66
N ARG A 184 -5.91 -32.04 2.98
CA ARG A 184 -5.95 -32.06 1.50
C ARG A 184 -6.04 -30.66 0.91
N ILE A 185 -6.86 -29.80 1.50
CA ILE A 185 -6.99 -28.42 1.06
C ILE A 185 -5.60 -27.74 1.08
N LEU A 186 -4.85 -27.86 2.18
CA LEU A 186 -3.53 -27.24 2.27
C LEU A 186 -2.49 -27.88 1.35
N SER A 187 -2.54 -29.23 1.16
CA SER A 187 -1.63 -29.91 0.23
C SER A 187 -1.86 -29.48 -1.21
N GLU A 188 -3.12 -29.38 -1.67
CA GLU A 188 -3.44 -28.89 -3.03
C GLU A 188 -2.99 -27.43 -3.21
N LEU A 189 -3.16 -26.57 -2.19
CA LEU A 189 -2.72 -25.19 -2.22
C LEU A 189 -1.19 -25.08 -2.26
N ASN A 190 -0.50 -25.94 -1.51
CA ASN A 190 0.96 -25.96 -1.49
C ASN A 190 1.54 -26.42 -2.83
N GLU A 191 1.01 -27.48 -3.41
CA GLU A 191 1.42 -27.97 -4.73
C GLU A 191 1.26 -26.90 -5.80
N TYR A 192 0.12 -26.21 -5.79
CA TYR A 192 -0.15 -25.10 -6.71
C TYR A 192 0.83 -23.94 -6.54
N LEU A 193 1.05 -23.50 -5.30
CA LEU A 193 1.91 -22.34 -5.07
C LEU A 193 3.39 -22.65 -5.29
N TYR A 194 3.86 -23.82 -4.83
CA TYR A 194 5.23 -24.26 -4.98
C TYR A 194 5.69 -24.40 -6.43
N SER A 195 4.77 -24.87 -7.33
CA SER A 195 5.08 -25.03 -8.75
C SER A 195 5.03 -23.73 -9.56
N ASP A 196 4.18 -22.77 -9.16
CA ASP A 196 3.82 -21.63 -10.01
C ASP A 196 4.43 -20.29 -9.52
N THR A 197 5.09 -20.28 -8.36
CA THR A 197 5.68 -19.05 -7.80
C THR A 197 7.20 -19.17 -7.62
N PRO A 198 7.94 -18.04 -7.63
CA PRO A 198 9.36 -18.04 -7.30
C PRO A 198 9.64 -18.52 -5.85
N ASP A 199 10.77 -19.19 -5.62
CA ASP A 199 11.16 -19.83 -4.35
C ASP A 199 11.13 -18.92 -3.11
N HIS A 200 11.10 -17.60 -3.27
CA HIS A 200 11.06 -16.62 -2.18
C HIS A 200 9.65 -16.11 -1.86
N ILE A 201 8.63 -16.62 -2.54
CA ILE A 201 7.22 -16.26 -2.30
C ILE A 201 6.52 -17.44 -1.64
N PHE A 202 6.00 -17.20 -0.46
CA PHE A 202 5.22 -18.16 0.31
C PHE A 202 3.99 -17.45 0.91
N VAL A 203 3.03 -18.24 1.38
CA VAL A 203 1.82 -17.74 2.03
C VAL A 203 1.69 -18.35 3.40
N THR A 204 1.65 -17.53 4.44
CA THR A 204 1.16 -17.98 5.74
C THR A 204 -0.36 -18.06 5.68
N PHE A 205 -0.95 -19.20 6.08
CA PHE A 205 -2.37 -19.39 5.89
C PHE A 205 -3.04 -20.11 7.06
N PHE A 206 -4.19 -19.60 7.42
CA PHE A 206 -5.11 -20.21 8.37
C PHE A 206 -6.46 -20.47 7.72
N ILE A 207 -6.99 -21.66 7.89
CA ILE A 207 -8.35 -22.02 7.49
C ILE A 207 -9.09 -22.75 8.59
N ALA A 208 -10.34 -22.36 8.83
CA ALA A 208 -11.24 -23.07 9.73
C ALA A 208 -12.57 -23.34 9.02
N ILE A 209 -13.22 -24.44 9.39
CA ILE A 209 -14.60 -24.76 9.01
C ILE A 209 -15.43 -24.81 10.28
N TYR A 210 -16.38 -23.89 10.39
CA TYR A 210 -17.35 -23.84 11.47
C TYR A 210 -18.64 -24.53 11.07
N ASP A 211 -19.06 -25.50 11.89
CA ASP A 211 -20.35 -26.19 11.77
C ASP A 211 -21.36 -25.52 12.71
N ARG A 212 -22.37 -24.86 12.13
CA ARG A 212 -23.37 -24.07 12.89
C ARG A 212 -24.21 -24.91 13.83
N PRO A 213 -24.76 -26.09 13.41
CA PRO A 213 -25.57 -26.94 14.28
C PRO A 213 -24.83 -27.46 15.52
N THR A 214 -23.59 -27.88 15.35
CA THR A 214 -22.80 -28.45 16.44
C THR A 214 -21.93 -27.42 17.16
N ALA A 215 -21.79 -26.21 16.60
CA ALA A 215 -20.88 -25.16 17.04
C ALA A 215 -19.40 -25.65 17.13
N LYS A 216 -19.06 -26.67 16.36
CA LYS A 216 -17.70 -27.22 16.28
C LYS A 216 -16.90 -26.48 15.22
N MET A 217 -15.70 -26.06 15.59
CA MET A 217 -14.74 -25.48 14.68
C MET A 217 -13.60 -26.49 14.44
N ARG A 218 -13.35 -26.82 13.18
CA ARG A 218 -12.17 -27.58 12.72
C ARG A 218 -11.26 -26.61 12.04
N TYR A 219 -9.96 -26.62 12.32
CA TYR A 219 -9.02 -25.67 11.75
C TYR A 219 -7.64 -26.26 11.51
N VAL A 220 -6.86 -25.60 10.68
CA VAL A 220 -5.46 -25.88 10.43
C VAL A 220 -4.73 -24.57 10.12
N SER A 221 -3.46 -24.52 10.47
CA SER A 221 -2.56 -23.40 10.14
C SER A 221 -1.36 -23.90 9.36
N ALA A 222 -0.90 -23.08 8.43
CA ALA A 222 0.33 -23.24 7.66
C ALA A 222 1.20 -22.00 7.92
N GLY A 223 1.94 -21.99 9.03
CA GLY A 223 2.86 -20.92 9.41
C GLY A 223 2.22 -19.59 9.82
N HIS A 224 0.89 -19.52 9.94
CA HIS A 224 0.19 -18.27 10.24
C HIS A 224 0.13 -17.98 11.74
N VAL A 225 -0.13 -16.71 12.10
CA VAL A 225 -0.29 -16.24 13.48
C VAL A 225 -1.33 -17.10 14.22
N LYS A 226 -1.04 -17.42 15.49
CA LYS A 226 -1.94 -18.24 16.31
C LYS A 226 -3.28 -17.55 16.55
N PRO A 227 -4.40 -18.26 16.35
CA PRO A 227 -5.72 -17.70 16.66
C PRO A 227 -5.90 -17.44 18.16
N LEU A 228 -6.70 -16.43 18.46
CA LEU A 228 -7.11 -16.11 19.81
C LEU A 228 -8.55 -16.59 20.03
N LEU A 229 -8.79 -17.21 21.18
CA LEU A 229 -10.12 -17.60 21.63
C LEU A 229 -10.41 -16.94 22.99
N TYR A 230 -11.40 -16.05 23.01
CA TYR A 230 -11.98 -15.58 24.26
C TYR A 230 -12.97 -16.63 24.77
N ASP A 231 -12.71 -17.13 25.95
CA ASP A 231 -13.58 -18.03 26.69
C ASP A 231 -14.52 -17.23 27.59
N ALA A 232 -15.82 -17.26 27.29
CA ALA A 232 -16.82 -16.46 27.97
C ALA A 232 -17.03 -16.91 29.43
N SER A 233 -16.78 -18.18 29.72
CA SER A 233 -16.95 -18.73 31.08
C SER A 233 -15.81 -18.31 32.02
N GLU A 234 -14.58 -18.30 31.52
CA GLU A 234 -13.38 -17.88 32.26
C GLU A 234 -13.09 -16.38 32.14
N LYS A 235 -13.70 -15.70 31.18
CA LYS A 235 -13.44 -14.30 30.79
C LYS A 235 -11.97 -14.03 30.47
N LYS A 236 -11.34 -14.97 29.78
CA LYS A 236 -9.93 -14.94 29.44
C LYS A 236 -9.72 -15.25 27.97
N ILE A 237 -8.60 -14.75 27.41
CA ILE A 237 -8.12 -15.15 26.11
C ILE A 237 -7.07 -16.24 26.25
N ARG A 238 -7.16 -17.22 25.35
CA ARG A 238 -6.10 -18.22 25.12
C ARG A 238 -5.73 -18.25 23.65
N GLU A 239 -4.44 -18.44 23.38
CA GLU A 239 -3.96 -18.78 22.04
C GLU A 239 -4.31 -20.24 21.74
N LEU A 240 -4.91 -20.47 20.56
CA LEU A 240 -5.14 -21.83 20.09
C LEU A 240 -3.84 -22.39 19.50
N PRO A 241 -3.51 -23.67 19.74
CA PRO A 241 -2.36 -24.29 19.11
C PRO A 241 -2.41 -24.21 17.59
N ALA A 242 -1.40 -23.64 16.97
CA ALA A 242 -1.28 -23.52 15.53
C ALA A 242 0.21 -23.60 15.16
N GLY A 243 0.51 -24.14 13.98
CA GLY A 243 1.85 -24.33 13.48
C GLY A 243 1.83 -24.80 12.04
N GLY A 244 2.94 -25.37 11.57
CA GLY A 244 3.12 -25.81 10.18
C GLY A 244 4.04 -24.85 9.41
N LEU A 245 4.54 -25.32 8.27
CA LEU A 245 5.27 -24.49 7.32
C LEU A 245 4.30 -23.62 6.52
N PRO A 246 4.70 -22.40 6.12
CA PRO A 246 3.98 -21.62 5.12
C PRO A 246 3.81 -22.38 3.80
N ILE A 247 2.71 -22.11 3.11
CA ILE A 247 2.38 -22.70 1.81
C ILE A 247 3.37 -22.19 0.76
N GLY A 248 3.88 -23.07 -0.10
CA GLY A 248 4.86 -22.75 -1.15
C GLY A 248 6.30 -22.74 -0.69
N MET A 249 6.59 -23.05 0.59
CA MET A 249 7.94 -22.98 1.15
C MET A 249 8.74 -24.27 0.94
N ASP A 250 8.07 -25.41 0.80
CA ASP A 250 8.71 -26.71 0.62
C ASP A 250 7.80 -27.65 -0.19
N GLU A 251 8.38 -28.76 -0.66
CA GLU A 251 7.62 -29.81 -1.37
C GLU A 251 6.54 -30.44 -0.46
N ASN A 252 5.48 -30.97 -1.10
CA ASN A 252 4.36 -31.57 -0.37
C ASN A 252 4.75 -32.69 0.60
N SER A 253 5.76 -33.48 0.24
CA SER A 253 6.20 -34.61 1.07
C SER A 253 6.63 -34.21 2.48
N PHE A 254 7.31 -33.05 2.63
CA PHE A 254 7.70 -32.51 3.92
C PHE A 254 6.61 -31.61 4.50
N PHE A 255 6.00 -30.75 3.65
CA PHE A 255 4.94 -29.84 4.07
C PHE A 255 3.82 -30.57 4.83
N GLU A 256 3.31 -31.68 4.29
CA GLU A 256 2.24 -32.49 4.92
C GLU A 256 2.58 -33.01 6.30
N THR A 257 3.86 -33.26 6.60
CA THR A 257 4.30 -33.71 7.93
C THR A 257 4.18 -32.63 8.99
N THR A 258 4.13 -31.35 8.57
CA THR A 258 4.06 -30.21 9.47
C THR A 258 2.62 -29.75 9.77
N ILE A 259 1.64 -30.24 8.99
CA ILE A 259 0.24 -29.83 9.11
C ILE A 259 -0.49 -30.64 10.17
N GLU A 260 -1.08 -29.98 11.13
CA GLU A 260 -1.87 -30.59 12.19
C GLU A 260 -3.30 -30.02 12.24
N PRO A 261 -4.29 -30.68 11.59
CA PRO A 261 -5.69 -30.32 11.75
C PRO A 261 -6.15 -30.50 13.21
N ARG A 262 -6.85 -29.53 13.73
CA ARG A 262 -7.35 -29.47 15.12
C ARG A 262 -8.83 -29.15 15.13
N SER A 263 -9.48 -29.33 16.28
CA SER A 263 -10.86 -28.93 16.47
C SER A 263 -11.14 -28.56 17.93
N PHE A 264 -12.09 -27.68 18.12
CA PHE A 264 -12.64 -27.34 19.43
C PHE A 264 -14.13 -27.02 19.31
N GLN A 265 -14.79 -27.04 20.47
CA GLN A 265 -16.19 -26.62 20.61
C GLN A 265 -16.20 -25.16 21.02
N MET A 266 -17.05 -24.35 20.39
CA MET A 266 -17.34 -23.00 20.85
C MET A 266 -18.52 -23.03 21.81
N ASP A 267 -18.42 -22.36 22.95
CA ASP A 267 -19.52 -22.15 23.86
C ASP A 267 -20.23 -20.82 23.61
N VAL A 268 -21.42 -20.64 24.14
CA VAL A 268 -22.20 -19.41 23.99
C VAL A 268 -21.45 -18.24 24.63
N GLY A 269 -21.25 -17.18 23.85
CA GLY A 269 -20.48 -16.01 24.27
C GLY A 269 -19.02 -16.04 23.88
N ASP A 270 -18.48 -17.20 23.48
CA ASP A 270 -17.10 -17.29 23.01
C ASP A 270 -16.85 -16.44 21.77
N VAL A 271 -15.66 -15.85 21.68
CA VAL A 271 -15.20 -15.08 20.52
C VAL A 271 -13.92 -15.69 19.98
N PHE A 272 -14.00 -16.17 18.73
CA PHE A 272 -12.85 -16.55 17.94
C PHE A 272 -12.31 -15.33 17.19
N PHE A 273 -10.99 -15.14 17.19
CA PHE A 273 -10.32 -14.03 16.53
C PHE A 273 -9.08 -14.51 15.79
N GLN A 274 -8.96 -14.13 14.52
CA GLN A 274 -7.79 -14.39 13.67
C GLN A 274 -7.38 -13.12 12.96
N TYR A 275 -6.05 -12.93 12.77
CA TYR A 275 -5.49 -11.71 12.22
C TYR A 275 -4.13 -11.95 11.56
N THR A 276 -3.64 -10.98 10.78
CA THR A 276 -2.29 -10.95 10.21
C THR A 276 -1.34 -10.14 11.11
N ASP A 277 -0.04 -10.41 11.03
CA ASP A 277 0.99 -9.85 11.92
C ASP A 277 1.12 -8.33 11.83
N GLY A 278 0.73 -7.71 10.68
CA GLY A 278 0.66 -6.25 10.58
C GLY A 278 -0.18 -5.58 11.67
N LEU A 279 -1.11 -6.30 12.32
CA LEU A 279 -1.88 -5.79 13.46
C LEU A 279 -1.04 -5.67 14.73
N ASP A 280 -0.40 -6.75 15.18
CA ASP A 280 0.34 -6.75 16.45
C ASP A 280 1.75 -6.17 16.32
N GLU A 281 2.32 -6.13 15.11
CA GLU A 281 3.58 -5.47 14.79
C GLU A 281 3.45 -3.97 14.48
N ALA A 282 2.23 -3.43 14.36
CA ALA A 282 2.01 -2.01 14.14
C ALA A 282 2.71 -1.13 15.18
N ARG A 283 3.46 -0.11 14.73
CA ARG A 283 4.35 0.68 15.59
C ARG A 283 3.77 2.04 15.94
N SER A 284 3.96 2.41 17.20
CA SER A 284 3.75 3.78 17.66
C SER A 284 4.81 4.74 17.07
N PRO A 285 4.60 6.07 17.15
CA PRO A 285 5.63 7.05 16.77
C PRO A 285 6.97 6.88 17.52
N GLN A 286 6.95 6.22 18.68
CA GLN A 286 8.14 5.90 19.48
C GLN A 286 8.78 4.56 19.11
N GLY A 287 8.22 3.83 18.14
CA GLY A 287 8.71 2.54 17.65
C GLY A 287 8.25 1.31 18.45
N THR A 288 7.37 1.49 19.45
CA THR A 288 6.83 0.37 20.24
C THR A 288 5.75 -0.37 19.44
N MET A 289 5.80 -1.70 19.40
CA MET A 289 4.77 -2.52 18.78
C MET A 289 3.44 -2.45 19.56
N TYR A 290 2.32 -2.59 18.86
CA TYR A 290 0.98 -2.71 19.46
C TYR A 290 0.89 -3.90 20.38
N GLY A 291 1.30 -5.07 19.91
CA GLY A 291 1.54 -6.28 20.67
C GLY A 291 0.29 -7.06 21.07
N LYS A 292 0.49 -8.36 21.25
CA LYS A 292 -0.59 -9.33 21.56
C LYS A 292 -1.28 -9.08 22.90
N GLU A 293 -0.55 -8.59 23.90
CA GLU A 293 -1.14 -8.31 25.22
C GLU A 293 -2.18 -7.19 25.16
N ARG A 294 -1.89 -6.13 24.41
CA ARG A 294 -2.81 -5.01 24.20
C ARG A 294 -4.02 -5.45 23.38
N LEU A 295 -3.79 -6.19 22.29
CA LEU A 295 -4.86 -6.80 21.49
C LEU A 295 -5.80 -7.66 22.35
N ALA A 296 -5.24 -8.58 23.12
CA ALA A 296 -6.00 -9.46 24.02
C ALA A 296 -6.83 -8.67 25.01
N LYS A 297 -6.25 -7.62 25.62
CA LYS A 297 -6.96 -6.74 26.57
C LYS A 297 -8.14 -6.03 25.89
N THR A 298 -7.95 -5.52 24.67
CA THR A 298 -9.01 -4.84 23.93
C THR A 298 -10.15 -5.80 23.57
N ILE A 299 -9.84 -7.04 23.15
CA ILE A 299 -10.87 -8.06 22.89
C ILE A 299 -11.64 -8.40 24.17
N VAL A 300 -10.95 -8.67 25.30
CA VAL A 300 -11.62 -8.98 26.58
C VAL A 300 -12.53 -7.86 27.03
N SER A 301 -12.09 -6.60 26.92
CA SER A 301 -12.87 -5.44 27.35
C SER A 301 -14.14 -5.22 26.51
N ASN A 302 -14.19 -5.78 25.31
CA ASN A 302 -15.28 -5.62 24.35
C ASN A 302 -15.97 -6.96 23.99
N ALA A 303 -15.71 -8.05 24.72
CA ALA A 303 -16.20 -9.38 24.37
C ALA A 303 -17.73 -9.51 24.39
N GLU A 304 -18.43 -8.64 25.11
CA GLU A 304 -19.90 -8.66 25.25
C GLU A 304 -20.63 -8.08 24.01
N VAL A 305 -19.98 -7.20 23.22
CA VAL A 305 -20.58 -6.59 22.03
C VAL A 305 -20.45 -7.47 20.79
N SER A 306 -20.94 -7.02 19.65
CA SER A 306 -20.85 -7.75 18.37
C SER A 306 -19.40 -7.85 17.86
N PRO A 307 -19.06 -8.86 17.04
CA PRO A 307 -17.73 -8.97 16.43
C PRO A 307 -17.30 -7.72 15.65
N SER A 308 -18.22 -7.07 14.96
CA SER A 308 -17.95 -5.81 14.24
C SER A 308 -17.62 -4.66 15.18
N GLU A 309 -18.23 -4.60 16.35
CA GLU A 309 -17.91 -3.59 17.37
C GLU A 309 -16.61 -3.90 18.09
N ILE A 310 -16.27 -5.18 18.33
CA ILE A 310 -14.96 -5.60 18.84
C ILE A 310 -13.87 -5.13 17.87
N ILE A 311 -14.03 -5.41 16.58
CA ILE A 311 -13.07 -4.99 15.54
C ILE A 311 -12.94 -3.47 15.50
N ARG A 312 -14.04 -2.74 15.58
CA ARG A 312 -14.00 -1.26 15.63
C ARG A 312 -13.21 -0.76 16.84
N ALA A 313 -13.44 -1.33 18.02
CA ALA A 313 -12.68 -0.98 19.22
C ALA A 313 -11.18 -1.24 19.08
N ILE A 314 -10.82 -2.33 18.37
CA ILE A 314 -9.40 -2.62 18.05
C ILE A 314 -8.83 -1.56 17.09
N VAL A 315 -9.57 -1.18 16.04
CA VAL A 315 -9.13 -0.15 15.08
C VAL A 315 -8.97 1.20 15.78
N ASP A 316 -9.93 1.60 16.63
CA ASP A 316 -9.87 2.86 17.40
C ASP A 316 -8.66 2.88 18.37
N ASP A 317 -8.38 1.74 19.02
CA ASP A 317 -7.21 1.61 19.92
C ASP A 317 -5.89 1.61 19.15
N LEU A 318 -5.88 1.00 17.96
CA LEU A 318 -4.73 0.99 17.05
C LEU A 318 -4.44 2.40 16.50
N ASP A 319 -5.48 3.16 16.12
CA ASP A 319 -5.36 4.56 15.69
C ASP A 319 -4.74 5.40 16.81
N GLY A 320 -5.18 5.22 18.06
CA GLY A 320 -4.60 5.88 19.22
C GLY A 320 -3.13 5.49 19.48
N HIS A 321 -2.76 4.23 19.19
CA HIS A 321 -1.39 3.75 19.37
C HIS A 321 -0.44 4.26 18.29
N THR A 322 -0.84 4.16 17.03
CA THR A 322 -0.01 4.54 15.89
C THR A 322 0.04 6.06 15.65
N GLY A 323 -0.93 6.80 16.20
CA GLY A 323 -1.14 8.21 15.88
C GLY A 323 -1.61 8.44 14.45
N LYS A 324 -2.13 7.40 13.78
CA LYS A 324 -2.55 7.39 12.38
C LYS A 324 -3.99 6.92 12.28
N SER A 325 -4.71 7.37 11.27
CA SER A 325 -6.09 6.93 11.04
C SER A 325 -6.12 5.71 10.13
N VAL A 326 -5.96 4.53 10.72
CA VAL A 326 -5.98 3.23 10.02
C VAL A 326 -7.35 2.96 9.40
N GLY A 327 -8.43 3.35 10.08
CA GLY A 327 -9.80 3.20 9.61
C GLY A 327 -10.20 4.12 8.46
N SER A 328 -9.40 5.14 8.10
CA SER A 328 -9.75 6.10 7.04
C SER A 328 -9.48 5.56 5.63
N SER A 329 -10.20 6.08 4.63
CA SER A 329 -9.93 5.83 3.22
C SER A 329 -8.68 6.60 2.77
N GLY A 330 -7.75 5.94 2.09
CA GLY A 330 -6.51 6.54 1.55
C GLY A 330 -5.28 5.67 1.81
N PHE A 331 -4.15 6.06 1.21
CA PHE A 331 -2.86 5.40 1.47
C PHE A 331 -2.54 5.50 2.97
N SER A 332 -2.34 4.34 3.60
CA SER A 332 -1.97 4.31 5.00
C SER A 332 -0.44 4.37 5.14
N GLU A 333 0.03 5.03 6.21
CA GLU A 333 1.45 4.99 6.57
C GLU A 333 1.75 3.79 7.49
N LEU A 334 0.99 2.70 7.38
CA LEU A 334 1.24 1.46 8.09
C LEU A 334 2.57 0.85 7.63
N SER A 335 3.13 -0.02 8.44
CA SER A 335 4.35 -0.78 8.11
C SER A 335 4.04 -2.06 7.34
N ASP A 336 2.80 -2.55 7.42
CA ASP A 336 2.32 -3.76 6.74
C ASP A 336 0.80 -3.71 6.53
N ASP A 337 0.29 -4.65 5.74
CA ASP A 337 -1.14 -4.88 5.55
C ASP A 337 -1.79 -5.36 6.85
N ILE A 338 -3.08 -5.12 7.03
CA ILE A 338 -3.82 -5.60 8.19
C ILE A 338 -5.11 -6.28 7.73
N ALA A 339 -5.23 -7.56 8.05
CA ALA A 339 -6.49 -8.30 7.95
C ALA A 339 -6.85 -8.88 9.32
N MET A 340 -8.13 -8.78 9.69
CA MET A 340 -8.64 -9.42 10.91
C MET A 340 -10.08 -9.87 10.74
N ILE A 341 -10.38 -10.99 11.33
CA ILE A 341 -11.74 -11.56 11.41
C ILE A 341 -12.08 -11.92 12.85
N ALA A 342 -13.32 -11.73 13.20
CA ALA A 342 -13.89 -12.15 14.47
C ALA A 342 -15.18 -12.94 14.25
N MET A 343 -15.42 -13.95 15.09
CA MET A 343 -16.66 -14.71 15.12
C MET A 343 -17.10 -14.91 16.57
N LYS A 344 -18.36 -14.64 16.87
CA LYS A 344 -18.95 -14.83 18.20
C LYS A 344 -20.12 -15.82 18.14
N ARG A 345 -20.15 -16.80 19.03
CA ARG A 345 -21.31 -17.65 19.22
C ARG A 345 -22.34 -16.97 20.11
N LYS A 346 -23.57 -16.80 19.65
CA LYS A 346 -24.66 -16.09 20.36
C LYS A 346 -25.51 -17.00 21.21
N SER A 347 -26.02 -18.09 20.70
CA SER A 347 -26.97 -18.99 21.39
C SER A 347 -27.01 -20.36 20.71
#